data_2008c7d01f5771dbf89ed1e7c2cb8185
#
_entry.id   2008c7d01f5771dbf89ed1e7c2cb8185
#
_cell.length_a   1.000
_cell.length_b   1.000
_cell.length_c   1.000
_cell.angle_alpha   90.00
_cell.angle_beta   90.00
_cell.angle_gamma   90.00
#
_symmetry.space_group_name_H-M   'P 1'
#
loop_
_entity.id
_entity.type
_entity.pdbx_description
1 polymer ?
#
loop_
_entity_poly.entity_id
_entity_poly.type
_entity_poly.pdbx_seq_one_letter_code
_entity_poly.pdbx_strand_id
1 'polypeptide(L)'
;MSLVEEDAPSAVEVLREAFPLTGKATVLGVTGSPGAGKSSLVDRLVGVLRGEGRRVGVVAVDPSSAFSGGAILGDRVRMQQHAADADVFIRSMASRGHLGGLSRAASDAVDLMDAAGYDPILVETVGVGQDEIEVARAADVVAVVLVPGMGDDVQAIKAGILEIADVFVINKADRPGADKVAADLEAMMGLGAGDPIRAPIFRTVATAGEGVAALCAGLLAFVAGSSALRRETRRRERAAMRFQSVLVERFLRDVRARLLPADRLEAIVTEIAERRVDPYTAAENLLSERAER
;
A
#
# COMPACT_ATOMS: atom_id res chain seq x y z
N MET A 1 -10.63 -10.02 -10.16
CA MET A 1 -9.95 -9.96 -8.85
C MET A 1 -9.45 -11.32 -8.38
N SER A 2 -10.28 -12.34 -8.18
CA SER A 2 -9.81 -13.66 -7.70
C SER A 2 -8.73 -14.27 -8.58
N LEU A 3 -8.84 -14.19 -9.90
CA LEU A 3 -7.80 -14.67 -10.83
C LEU A 3 -6.44 -13.99 -10.63
N VAL A 4 -6.44 -12.72 -10.23
CA VAL A 4 -5.22 -11.95 -9.96
C VAL A 4 -4.57 -12.40 -8.64
N GLU A 5 -5.37 -12.66 -7.62
CA GLU A 5 -4.87 -13.18 -6.33
C GLU A 5 -4.31 -14.60 -6.45
N GLU A 6 -4.95 -15.43 -7.27
CA GLU A 6 -4.54 -16.82 -7.52
C GLU A 6 -3.39 -16.93 -8.52
N ASP A 7 -2.93 -15.79 -9.06
CA ASP A 7 -1.89 -15.73 -10.10
C ASP A 7 -2.22 -16.59 -11.34
N ALA A 8 -3.50 -16.62 -11.68
CA ALA A 8 -3.96 -17.41 -12.83
C ALA A 8 -3.37 -16.85 -14.15
N PRO A 9 -2.97 -17.70 -15.11
CA PRO A 9 -2.44 -17.25 -16.39
C PRO A 9 -3.38 -16.29 -17.14
N SER A 10 -4.69 -16.49 -17.04
CA SER A 10 -5.74 -15.64 -17.62
C SER A 10 -5.81 -14.24 -16.99
N ALA A 11 -5.29 -14.05 -15.77
CA ALA A 11 -5.25 -12.72 -15.14
C ALA A 11 -4.40 -11.74 -15.95
N VAL A 12 -3.33 -12.22 -16.57
CA VAL A 12 -2.42 -11.38 -17.38
C VAL A 12 -3.13 -10.81 -18.61
N GLU A 13 -4.01 -11.58 -19.24
CA GLU A 13 -4.79 -11.14 -20.41
C GLU A 13 -5.77 -10.04 -19.99
N VAL A 14 -6.52 -10.27 -18.92
CA VAL A 14 -7.44 -9.26 -18.35
C VAL A 14 -6.71 -7.97 -18.00
N LEU A 15 -5.54 -8.06 -17.35
CA LEU A 15 -4.74 -6.88 -16.98
C LEU A 15 -4.21 -6.13 -18.22
N ARG A 16 -3.82 -6.83 -19.27
CA ARG A 16 -3.39 -6.20 -20.54
C ARG A 16 -4.54 -5.43 -21.20
N GLU A 17 -5.74 -6.01 -21.23
CA GLU A 17 -6.93 -5.37 -21.78
C GLU A 17 -7.38 -4.18 -20.92
N ALA A 18 -7.28 -4.28 -19.59
CA ALA A 18 -7.64 -3.22 -18.68
C ALA A 18 -6.64 -2.04 -18.68
N PHE A 19 -5.36 -2.28 -18.89
CA PHE A 19 -4.29 -1.29 -18.74
C PHE A 19 -4.51 0.01 -19.53
N PRO A 20 -4.96 0.02 -20.81
CA PRO A 20 -5.24 1.26 -21.52
C PRO A 20 -6.40 2.09 -20.95
N LEU A 21 -7.21 1.50 -20.09
CA LEU A 21 -8.36 2.16 -19.44
C LEU A 21 -7.99 2.78 -18.09
N THR A 22 -6.79 2.50 -17.56
CA THR A 22 -6.29 2.98 -16.25
C THR A 22 -5.68 4.39 -16.32
N GLY A 23 -5.25 4.90 -15.17
CA GLY A 23 -4.56 6.18 -15.02
C GLY A 23 -5.51 7.37 -14.84
N LYS A 24 -6.77 7.13 -14.48
CA LYS A 24 -7.82 8.13 -14.27
C LYS A 24 -8.17 8.30 -12.79
N ALA A 25 -8.15 7.22 -12.03
CA ALA A 25 -8.51 7.24 -10.62
C ALA A 25 -7.46 7.93 -9.76
N THR A 26 -7.93 8.64 -8.75
CA THR A 26 -7.12 9.20 -7.67
C THR A 26 -6.86 8.11 -6.63
N VAL A 27 -5.61 7.77 -6.37
CA VAL A 27 -5.23 6.76 -5.38
C VAL A 27 -4.84 7.44 -4.08
N LEU A 28 -5.62 7.18 -3.01
CA LEU A 28 -5.40 7.72 -1.67
C LEU A 28 -4.78 6.64 -0.77
N GLY A 29 -3.54 6.83 -0.35
CA GLY A 29 -2.85 5.92 0.56
C GLY A 29 -3.14 6.29 2.02
N VAL A 30 -3.46 5.28 2.84
CA VAL A 30 -3.66 5.43 4.29
C VAL A 30 -2.75 4.46 5.01
N THR A 31 -1.78 4.99 5.75
CA THR A 31 -0.80 4.20 6.50
C THR A 31 -0.62 4.74 7.92
N GLY A 32 0.19 4.10 8.73
CA GLY A 32 0.45 4.47 10.13
C GLY A 32 0.40 3.27 11.07
N SER A 33 0.72 3.49 12.34
CA SER A 33 0.90 2.42 13.34
C SER A 33 -0.32 1.49 13.48
N PRO A 34 -0.10 0.22 13.86
CA PRO A 34 -1.18 -0.69 14.22
C PRO A 34 -2.06 -0.10 15.32
N GLY A 35 -3.37 -0.28 15.22
CA GLY A 35 -4.29 0.27 16.20
C GLY A 35 -4.56 1.78 16.10
N ALA A 36 -3.96 2.49 15.15
CA ALA A 36 -4.22 3.92 14.92
C ALA A 36 -5.67 4.21 14.44
N GLY A 37 -6.41 3.19 14.05
CA GLY A 37 -7.81 3.34 13.61
C GLY A 37 -7.92 3.64 12.12
N LYS A 38 -6.95 3.21 11.32
CA LYS A 38 -6.93 3.39 9.86
C LYS A 38 -8.17 2.83 9.19
N SER A 39 -8.54 1.58 9.47
CA SER A 39 -9.72 0.94 8.87
C SER A 39 -11.02 1.68 9.21
N SER A 40 -11.15 2.17 10.45
CA SER A 40 -12.30 2.99 10.84
C SER A 40 -12.30 4.34 10.12
N LEU A 41 -11.13 4.91 9.89
CA LEU A 41 -10.98 6.16 9.16
C LEU A 41 -11.32 5.96 7.67
N VAL A 42 -10.82 4.88 7.05
CA VAL A 42 -11.13 4.52 5.65
C VAL A 42 -12.63 4.28 5.48
N ASP A 43 -13.27 3.54 6.41
CA ASP A 43 -14.71 3.32 6.40
C ASP A 43 -15.50 4.63 6.39
N ARG A 44 -15.09 5.61 7.22
CA ARG A 44 -15.71 6.94 7.25
C ARG A 44 -15.42 7.77 5.99
N LEU A 45 -14.21 7.69 5.45
CA LEU A 45 -13.86 8.35 4.19
C LEU A 45 -14.72 7.81 3.04
N VAL A 46 -14.93 6.49 2.98
CA VAL A 46 -15.86 5.89 2.01
C VAL A 46 -17.25 6.50 2.14
N GLY A 47 -17.78 6.62 3.37
CA GLY A 47 -19.08 7.24 3.61
C GLY A 47 -19.17 8.69 3.12
N VAL A 48 -18.13 9.50 3.36
CA VAL A 48 -18.08 10.89 2.86
C VAL A 48 -18.08 10.92 1.33
N LEU A 49 -17.20 10.13 0.69
CA LEU A 49 -17.08 10.08 -0.76
C LEU A 49 -18.36 9.56 -1.44
N ARG A 50 -19.02 8.59 -0.83
CA ARG A 50 -20.32 8.10 -1.30
C ARG A 50 -21.42 9.16 -1.16
N GLY A 51 -21.37 9.97 -0.11
CA GLY A 51 -22.26 11.14 0.05
C GLY A 51 -22.08 12.18 -1.08
N GLU A 52 -20.92 12.23 -1.70
CA GLU A 52 -20.63 13.05 -2.90
C GLU A 52 -21.01 12.35 -4.22
N GLY A 53 -21.58 11.15 -4.18
CA GLY A 53 -21.98 10.37 -5.36
C GLY A 53 -20.83 9.68 -6.08
N ARG A 54 -19.64 9.54 -5.46
CA ARG A 54 -18.46 8.92 -6.07
C ARG A 54 -18.54 7.40 -5.99
N ARG A 55 -17.97 6.72 -6.97
CA ARG A 55 -17.72 5.28 -6.92
C ARG A 55 -16.37 5.02 -6.26
N VAL A 56 -16.35 4.29 -5.15
CA VAL A 56 -15.16 4.18 -4.30
C VAL A 56 -14.61 2.76 -4.30
N GLY A 57 -13.32 2.63 -4.63
CA GLY A 57 -12.57 1.39 -4.46
C GLY A 57 -11.81 1.39 -3.13
N VAL A 58 -11.69 0.22 -2.48
CA VAL A 58 -10.84 0.04 -1.29
C VAL A 58 -10.01 -1.22 -1.43
N VAL A 59 -8.70 -1.08 -1.29
CA VAL A 59 -7.73 -2.18 -1.20
C VAL A 59 -7.12 -2.15 0.20
N ALA A 60 -7.45 -3.14 1.02
CA ALA A 60 -6.86 -3.32 2.34
C ALA A 60 -5.75 -4.38 2.26
N VAL A 61 -4.51 -3.99 2.61
CA VAL A 61 -3.33 -4.87 2.55
C VAL A 61 -2.98 -5.35 3.96
N ASP A 62 -3.06 -6.65 4.19
CA ASP A 62 -2.81 -7.29 5.49
C ASP A 62 -1.62 -8.26 5.44
N PRO A 63 -0.54 -8.02 6.21
CA PRO A 63 0.59 -8.93 6.28
C PRO A 63 0.29 -10.28 6.95
N SER A 64 -0.72 -10.34 7.81
CA SER A 64 -1.01 -11.56 8.59
C SER A 64 -1.72 -12.65 7.79
N SER A 65 -2.33 -12.33 6.66
CA SER A 65 -3.05 -13.30 5.83
C SER A 65 -2.16 -14.29 5.09
N ALA A 66 -0.83 -14.07 5.06
CA ALA A 66 0.14 -15.00 4.48
C ALA A 66 0.17 -16.37 5.20
N PHE A 67 -0.23 -16.44 6.48
CA PHE A 67 -0.23 -17.67 7.27
C PHE A 67 -1.55 -18.43 7.31
N SER A 68 -2.68 -17.77 7.08
CA SER A 68 -4.00 -18.37 7.21
C SER A 68 -4.66 -18.77 5.88
N GLY A 69 -4.03 -18.45 4.74
CA GLY A 69 -4.54 -18.78 3.40
C GLY A 69 -5.86 -18.10 3.02
N GLY A 70 -6.38 -17.22 3.86
CA GLY A 70 -7.62 -16.48 3.63
C GLY A 70 -7.50 -15.03 4.07
N ALA A 71 -8.01 -14.11 3.26
CA ALA A 71 -8.19 -12.73 3.67
C ALA A 71 -9.01 -12.69 4.96
N ILE A 72 -8.45 -12.08 6.00
CA ILE A 72 -9.05 -12.10 7.33
C ILE A 72 -10.42 -11.47 7.27
N LEU A 73 -11.41 -12.17 7.81
CA LEU A 73 -12.78 -11.72 8.02
C LEU A 73 -12.91 -10.37 8.75
N GLY A 74 -11.83 -9.90 9.43
CA GLY A 74 -11.82 -8.68 10.23
C GLY A 74 -12.15 -7.39 9.46
N ASP A 75 -11.60 -7.19 8.27
CA ASP A 75 -11.83 -5.94 7.53
C ASP A 75 -13.19 -5.94 6.82
N ARG A 76 -13.64 -7.09 6.33
CA ARG A 76 -15.01 -7.21 5.82
C ARG A 76 -16.06 -6.94 6.90
N VAL A 77 -15.81 -7.34 8.15
CA VAL A 77 -16.72 -7.09 9.28
C VAL A 77 -16.77 -5.60 9.63
N ARG A 78 -15.66 -4.89 9.53
CA ARG A 78 -15.61 -3.44 9.87
C ARG A 78 -16.26 -2.54 8.83
N MET A 79 -16.28 -2.95 7.55
CA MET A 79 -16.86 -2.18 6.43
C MET A 79 -18.18 -2.79 5.91
N GLN A 80 -18.84 -3.62 6.70
CA GLN A 80 -20.11 -4.28 6.32
C GLN A 80 -21.22 -3.32 5.90
N GLN A 81 -21.21 -2.10 6.44
CA GLN A 81 -22.20 -1.08 6.07
C GLN A 81 -22.15 -0.69 4.58
N HIS A 82 -21.02 -0.91 3.91
CA HIS A 82 -20.86 -0.62 2.48
C HIS A 82 -21.00 -1.86 1.59
N ALA A 83 -21.18 -3.05 2.18
CA ALA A 83 -21.22 -4.30 1.42
C ALA A 83 -22.40 -4.42 0.44
N ALA A 84 -23.49 -3.69 0.70
CA ALA A 84 -24.67 -3.64 -0.15
C ALA A 84 -24.65 -2.48 -1.17
N ASP A 85 -23.67 -1.59 -1.11
CA ASP A 85 -23.55 -0.45 -2.02
C ASP A 85 -22.81 -0.90 -3.31
N ALA A 86 -23.52 -0.89 -4.44
CA ALA A 86 -22.98 -1.31 -5.73
C ALA A 86 -21.84 -0.40 -6.25
N ASP A 87 -21.75 0.82 -5.72
CA ASP A 87 -20.70 1.78 -6.06
C ASP A 87 -19.54 1.77 -5.08
N VAL A 88 -19.49 0.79 -4.17
CA VAL A 88 -18.34 0.55 -3.29
C VAL A 88 -17.77 -0.85 -3.57
N PHE A 89 -16.50 -0.93 -3.87
CA PHE A 89 -15.82 -2.20 -4.04
C PHE A 89 -14.67 -2.31 -3.05
N ILE A 90 -14.73 -3.30 -2.16
CA ILE A 90 -13.73 -3.52 -1.11
C ILE A 90 -13.05 -4.87 -1.34
N ARG A 91 -11.71 -4.87 -1.31
CA ARG A 91 -10.92 -6.09 -1.38
C ARG A 91 -9.79 -6.08 -0.38
N SER A 92 -9.77 -7.11 0.49
CA SER A 92 -8.63 -7.37 1.37
C SER A 92 -7.63 -8.28 0.65
N MET A 93 -6.37 -7.90 0.67
CA MET A 93 -5.27 -8.56 -0.02
C MET A 93 -4.19 -8.95 0.98
N ALA A 94 -3.56 -10.11 0.78
CA ALA A 94 -2.39 -10.49 1.57
C ALA A 94 -1.12 -9.87 1.00
N SER A 95 -0.30 -9.23 1.84
CA SER A 95 1.09 -8.97 1.49
C SER A 95 1.85 -10.28 1.59
N ARG A 96 2.02 -11.00 0.47
CA ARG A 96 2.69 -12.32 0.44
C ARG A 96 4.20 -12.16 0.51
N GLY A 97 4.78 -11.52 1.54
CA GLY A 97 6.21 -11.59 1.87
C GLY A 97 7.22 -11.49 0.70
N HIS A 98 6.85 -10.91 -0.42
CA HIS A 98 7.70 -10.77 -1.59
C HIS A 98 8.69 -9.64 -1.34
N LEU A 99 9.94 -9.90 -1.65
CA LEU A 99 11.01 -8.90 -1.66
C LEU A 99 10.60 -7.74 -2.60
N GLY A 100 10.08 -6.68 -2.03
CA GLY A 100 9.94 -5.38 -2.68
C GLY A 100 8.58 -5.06 -3.28
N GLY A 101 7.60 -4.71 -2.50
CA GLY A 101 6.54 -3.88 -3.00
C GLY A 101 5.12 -4.27 -2.51
N LEU A 102 4.21 -3.30 -2.51
CA LEU A 102 2.78 -3.54 -2.50
C LEU A 102 2.52 -4.78 -3.33
N SER A 103 1.95 -5.83 -2.76
CA SER A 103 1.90 -7.11 -3.47
C SER A 103 1.42 -6.84 -4.90
N ARG A 104 2.03 -7.46 -5.88
CA ARG A 104 1.61 -7.31 -7.28
C ARG A 104 0.08 -7.34 -7.38
N ALA A 105 -0.52 -8.27 -6.66
CA ALA A 105 -1.96 -8.45 -6.63
C ALA A 105 -2.72 -7.19 -6.13
N ALA A 106 -2.18 -6.45 -5.16
CA ALA A 106 -2.81 -5.20 -4.69
C ALA A 106 -2.71 -4.10 -5.76
N SER A 107 -1.56 -3.99 -6.43
CA SER A 107 -1.41 -3.04 -7.56
C SER A 107 -2.30 -3.43 -8.74
N ASP A 108 -2.40 -4.73 -9.07
CA ASP A 108 -3.31 -5.24 -10.09
C ASP A 108 -4.77 -4.95 -9.74
N ALA A 109 -5.13 -5.04 -8.45
CA ALA A 109 -6.46 -4.70 -7.98
C ALA A 109 -6.78 -3.22 -8.15
N VAL A 110 -5.83 -2.32 -7.86
CA VAL A 110 -5.98 -0.88 -8.10
C VAL A 110 -6.19 -0.62 -9.60
N ASP A 111 -5.38 -1.21 -10.48
CA ASP A 111 -5.52 -1.06 -11.93
C ASP A 111 -6.90 -1.53 -12.43
N LEU A 112 -7.39 -2.67 -11.93
CA LEU A 112 -8.70 -3.19 -12.31
C LEU A 112 -9.87 -2.33 -11.80
N MET A 113 -9.75 -1.75 -10.60
CA MET A 113 -10.75 -0.82 -10.06
C MET A 113 -10.78 0.47 -10.88
N ASP A 114 -9.60 1.03 -11.22
CA ASP A 114 -9.48 2.21 -12.05
C ASP A 114 -10.12 1.97 -13.44
N ALA A 115 -9.76 0.88 -14.10
CA ALA A 115 -10.35 0.50 -15.39
C ALA A 115 -11.87 0.30 -15.31
N ALA A 116 -12.40 -0.14 -14.16
CA ALA A 116 -13.83 -0.27 -13.89
C ALA A 116 -14.51 1.04 -13.51
N GLY A 117 -13.78 2.16 -13.43
CA GLY A 117 -14.31 3.50 -13.18
C GLY A 117 -14.59 3.81 -11.71
N TYR A 118 -13.85 3.19 -10.78
CA TYR A 118 -13.84 3.61 -9.37
C TYR A 118 -12.87 4.79 -9.20
N ASP A 119 -13.35 5.88 -8.63
CA ASP A 119 -12.57 7.08 -8.30
C ASP A 119 -13.24 7.83 -7.13
N PRO A 120 -12.51 7.94 -6.00
CA PRO A 120 -11.14 7.52 -5.74
C PRO A 120 -11.00 6.04 -5.33
N ILE A 121 -9.72 5.59 -5.27
CA ILE A 121 -9.34 4.28 -4.74
C ILE A 121 -8.52 4.50 -3.46
N LEU A 122 -8.99 3.98 -2.33
CA LEU A 122 -8.27 4.01 -1.07
C LEU A 122 -7.42 2.74 -0.93
N VAL A 123 -6.15 2.90 -0.57
CA VAL A 123 -5.23 1.80 -0.28
C VAL A 123 -4.80 1.89 1.17
N GLU A 124 -5.23 0.93 1.99
CA GLU A 124 -4.92 0.87 3.42
C GLU A 124 -3.89 -0.22 3.71
N THR A 125 -2.90 0.09 4.57
CA THR A 125 -1.98 -0.91 5.15
C THR A 125 -2.27 -1.15 6.62
N VAL A 126 -1.90 -2.34 7.11
CA VAL A 126 -2.06 -2.69 8.54
C VAL A 126 -1.03 -2.00 9.42
N GLY A 127 0.02 -1.38 8.85
CA GLY A 127 0.95 -0.54 9.60
C GLY A 127 2.10 -1.32 10.27
N VAL A 128 2.59 -2.38 9.64
CA VAL A 128 3.78 -3.10 10.10
C VAL A 128 4.79 -3.24 8.95
N GLY A 129 5.92 -2.56 9.07
CA GLY A 129 7.08 -2.80 8.22
C GLY A 129 7.13 -2.02 6.91
N GLN A 130 7.66 -2.64 5.86
CA GLN A 130 7.95 -2.00 4.57
C GLN A 130 6.70 -1.66 3.74
N ASP A 131 5.55 -2.21 4.08
CA ASP A 131 4.27 -1.96 3.38
C ASP A 131 3.88 -0.47 3.40
N GLU A 132 4.34 0.29 4.41
CA GLU A 132 4.09 1.73 4.53
C GLU A 132 4.73 2.53 3.39
N ILE A 133 5.98 2.22 3.05
CA ILE A 133 6.72 2.87 1.96
C ILE A 133 6.09 2.53 0.61
N GLU A 134 5.55 1.33 0.49
CA GLU A 134 4.96 0.83 -0.74
C GLU A 134 3.62 1.46 -1.08
N VAL A 135 2.77 1.66 -0.08
CA VAL A 135 1.55 2.45 -0.24
C VAL A 135 1.87 3.87 -0.65
N ALA A 136 2.91 4.48 -0.04
CA ALA A 136 3.36 5.81 -0.41
C ALA A 136 3.75 5.92 -1.88
N ARG A 137 4.38 4.88 -2.41
CA ARG A 137 4.80 4.83 -3.82
C ARG A 137 3.66 4.56 -4.79
N ALA A 138 2.62 3.85 -4.35
CA ALA A 138 1.46 3.52 -5.17
C ALA A 138 0.41 4.63 -5.22
N ALA A 139 0.38 5.52 -4.21
CA ALA A 139 -0.64 6.54 -4.05
C ALA A 139 -0.29 7.90 -4.70
N ASP A 140 -1.32 8.68 -5.02
CA ASP A 140 -1.19 10.07 -5.45
C ASP A 140 -1.01 11.01 -4.25
N VAL A 141 -1.60 10.65 -3.11
CA VAL A 141 -1.43 11.32 -1.81
C VAL A 141 -1.41 10.29 -0.70
N VAL A 142 -0.55 10.49 0.29
CA VAL A 142 -0.38 9.60 1.43
C VAL A 142 -0.77 10.29 2.73
N ALA A 143 -1.77 9.73 3.40
CA ALA A 143 -2.15 10.09 4.75
C ALA A 143 -1.47 9.18 5.76
N VAL A 144 -0.62 9.74 6.62
CA VAL A 144 -0.01 9.02 7.74
C VAL A 144 -0.82 9.25 9.00
N VAL A 145 -1.39 8.18 9.53
CA VAL A 145 -2.30 8.22 10.69
C VAL A 145 -1.54 7.94 11.99
N LEU A 146 -1.64 8.89 12.91
CA LEU A 146 -1.03 8.89 14.24
C LEU A 146 -2.13 8.95 15.31
N VAL A 147 -1.80 8.57 16.54
CA VAL A 147 -2.73 8.65 17.68
C VAL A 147 -2.02 9.14 18.94
N PRO A 148 -2.72 9.87 19.82
CA PRO A 148 -2.17 10.27 21.10
C PRO A 148 -1.89 9.07 22.01
N GLY A 149 -0.80 9.13 22.79
CA GLY A 149 -0.51 8.17 23.87
C GLY A 149 0.39 6.99 23.51
N MET A 150 0.84 6.90 22.28
CA MET A 150 1.89 5.95 21.89
C MET A 150 3.26 6.65 22.00
N GLY A 151 3.79 6.74 23.23
CA GLY A 151 4.95 7.57 23.58
C GLY A 151 6.24 7.26 22.82
N ASP A 152 6.41 6.04 22.31
CA ASP A 152 7.52 5.64 21.44
C ASP A 152 7.23 5.86 19.95
N ASP A 153 5.97 6.11 19.56
CA ASP A 153 5.59 6.21 18.15
C ASP A 153 6.02 7.52 17.50
N VAL A 154 6.13 8.62 18.25
CA VAL A 154 6.72 9.86 17.70
C VAL A 154 8.23 9.66 17.45
N GLN A 155 8.90 8.82 18.26
CA GLN A 155 10.28 8.40 17.98
C GLN A 155 10.36 7.27 16.95
N ALA A 156 9.32 6.45 16.80
CA ALA A 156 9.18 5.46 15.74
C ALA A 156 8.73 6.06 14.40
N ILE A 157 8.27 7.32 14.37
CA ILE A 157 8.23 8.17 13.16
C ILE A 157 9.68 8.49 12.74
N LYS A 158 10.53 7.45 12.77
CA LYS A 158 11.88 7.50 12.26
C LYS A 158 11.83 8.00 10.82
N ALA A 159 12.74 8.90 10.52
CA ALA A 159 13.02 9.58 9.25
C ALA A 159 12.24 9.11 7.97
N GLY A 160 12.00 7.82 7.78
CA GLY A 160 11.32 7.30 6.60
C GLY A 160 9.82 7.59 6.47
N ILE A 161 9.07 7.69 7.60
CA ILE A 161 7.61 7.96 7.53
C ILE A 161 7.34 9.45 7.28
N LEU A 162 8.19 10.34 7.80
CA LEU A 162 8.10 11.78 7.51
C LEU A 162 8.33 12.07 6.02
N GLU A 163 9.22 11.33 5.39
CA GLU A 163 9.55 11.50 3.98
C GLU A 163 8.43 11.07 3.03
N ILE A 164 7.58 10.13 3.46
CA ILE A 164 6.49 9.61 2.62
C ILE A 164 5.16 10.33 2.83
N ALA A 165 4.99 11.06 3.95
CA ALA A 165 3.73 11.71 4.30
C ALA A 165 3.48 12.96 3.43
N ASP A 166 2.37 12.97 2.73
CA ASP A 166 1.84 14.19 2.11
C ASP A 166 0.89 14.92 3.05
N VAL A 167 0.25 14.17 3.96
CA VAL A 167 -0.73 14.66 4.94
C VAL A 167 -0.55 13.87 6.23
N PHE A 168 -0.56 14.54 7.37
CA PHE A 168 -0.64 13.88 8.69
C PHE A 168 -2.06 13.89 9.22
N VAL A 169 -2.46 12.78 9.85
CA VAL A 169 -3.77 12.65 10.50
C VAL A 169 -3.56 12.24 11.95
N ILE A 170 -3.96 13.08 12.90
CA ILE A 170 -4.02 12.73 14.31
C ILE A 170 -5.43 12.19 14.56
N ASN A 171 -5.56 10.86 14.54
CA ASN A 171 -6.83 10.19 14.83
C ASN A 171 -6.99 9.99 16.35
N LYS A 172 -8.22 9.74 16.81
CA LYS A 172 -8.59 9.72 18.24
C LYS A 172 -8.19 11.04 18.92
N ALA A 173 -8.43 12.16 18.23
CA ALA A 173 -8.05 13.49 18.70
C ALA A 173 -8.85 13.96 19.93
N ASP A 174 -9.88 13.22 20.31
CA ASP A 174 -10.61 13.34 21.59
C ASP A 174 -9.79 12.88 22.81
N ARG A 175 -8.68 12.16 22.59
CA ARG A 175 -7.83 11.69 23.69
C ARG A 175 -6.82 12.75 24.12
N PRO A 176 -6.45 12.76 25.42
CA PRO A 176 -5.38 13.61 25.92
C PRO A 176 -4.07 13.38 25.15
N GLY A 177 -3.35 14.47 24.85
CA GLY A 177 -2.06 14.41 24.15
C GLY A 177 -2.12 14.68 22.65
N ALA A 178 -3.29 14.87 22.04
CA ALA A 178 -3.41 15.21 20.63
C ALA A 178 -2.65 16.50 20.26
N ASP A 179 -2.70 17.53 21.12
CA ASP A 179 -1.95 18.78 20.92
C ASP A 179 -0.43 18.56 20.97
N LYS A 180 0.03 17.68 21.87
CA LYS A 180 1.44 17.34 21.95
C LYS A 180 1.93 16.66 20.67
N VAL A 181 1.18 15.68 20.13
CA VAL A 181 1.52 15.02 18.86
C VAL A 181 1.59 16.03 17.71
N ALA A 182 0.66 17.00 17.66
CA ALA A 182 0.68 18.04 16.65
C ALA A 182 1.93 18.92 16.77
N ALA A 183 2.25 19.37 17.99
CA ALA A 183 3.43 20.20 18.25
C ALA A 183 4.74 19.46 17.92
N ASP A 184 4.83 18.18 18.29
CA ASP A 184 6.00 17.34 17.98
C ASP A 184 6.18 17.18 16.45
N LEU A 185 5.09 16.96 15.71
CA LEU A 185 5.12 16.90 14.24
C LEU A 185 5.57 18.23 13.61
N GLU A 186 5.01 19.36 14.08
CA GLU A 186 5.39 20.69 13.59
C GLU A 186 6.87 20.99 13.87
N ALA A 187 7.36 20.61 15.05
CA ALA A 187 8.77 20.76 15.40
C ALA A 187 9.67 19.92 14.49
N MET A 188 9.31 18.66 14.24
CA MET A 188 10.06 17.77 13.35
C MET A 188 10.10 18.26 11.89
N MET A 189 8.97 18.75 11.37
CA MET A 189 8.89 19.35 10.05
C MET A 189 9.70 20.66 9.92
N GLY A 190 9.83 21.41 11.03
CA GLY A 190 10.62 22.64 11.10
C GLY A 190 12.14 22.42 11.15
N LEU A 191 12.61 21.21 11.48
CA LEU A 191 14.04 20.87 11.57
C LEU A 191 14.62 20.40 10.22
N GLY A 192 13.80 20.15 9.19
CA GLY A 192 14.25 19.75 7.86
C GLY A 192 15.01 20.88 7.14
N ALA A 193 16.23 20.59 6.66
CA ALA A 193 17.04 21.51 5.87
C ALA A 193 16.54 21.58 4.43
N GLY A 194 15.49 22.31 4.16
CA GLY A 194 14.94 22.53 2.82
C GLY A 194 13.69 23.39 2.87
N ASP A 195 13.23 23.85 1.71
CA ASP A 195 11.99 24.64 1.60
C ASP A 195 10.81 23.81 2.14
N PRO A 196 10.22 24.18 3.28
CA PRO A 196 9.30 23.29 3.99
C PRO A 196 7.96 23.27 3.26
N ILE A 197 7.74 22.27 2.41
CA ILE A 197 6.36 21.87 2.11
C ILE A 197 5.83 21.27 3.42
N ARG A 198 5.25 22.11 4.26
CA ARG A 198 4.63 21.67 5.51
C ARG A 198 3.43 20.80 5.15
N ALA A 199 3.57 19.49 5.33
CA ALA A 199 2.46 18.57 5.19
C ALA A 199 1.33 19.01 6.16
N PRO A 200 0.09 19.22 5.70
CA PRO A 200 -1.00 19.63 6.57
C PRO A 200 -1.32 18.54 7.61
N ILE A 201 -1.70 18.99 8.79
CA ILE A 201 -2.11 18.12 9.90
C ILE A 201 -3.62 18.21 10.07
N PHE A 202 -4.33 17.08 9.97
CA PHE A 202 -5.75 16.97 10.24
C PHE A 202 -5.99 16.23 11.55
N ARG A 203 -7.00 16.66 12.31
CA ARG A 203 -7.45 15.99 13.54
C ARG A 203 -8.76 15.28 13.27
N THR A 204 -8.86 14.02 13.65
CA THR A 204 -10.06 13.22 13.42
C THR A 204 -10.43 12.39 14.65
N VAL A 205 -11.74 12.16 14.81
CA VAL A 205 -12.30 11.13 15.68
C VAL A 205 -13.10 10.19 14.77
N ALA A 206 -12.42 9.20 14.18
CA ALA A 206 -13.03 8.36 13.14
C ALA A 206 -14.32 7.66 13.59
N THR A 207 -14.41 7.25 14.87
CA THR A 207 -15.63 6.62 15.42
C THR A 207 -16.83 7.56 15.45
N ALA A 208 -16.61 8.86 15.68
CA ALA A 208 -17.65 9.90 15.69
C ALA A 208 -17.85 10.54 14.31
N GLY A 209 -16.92 10.34 13.37
CA GLY A 209 -16.92 11.01 12.06
C GLY A 209 -16.39 12.45 12.08
N GLU A 210 -15.94 12.93 13.25
CA GLU A 210 -15.42 14.28 13.40
C GLU A 210 -14.12 14.47 12.63
N GLY A 211 -13.99 15.60 11.91
CA GLY A 211 -12.82 15.96 11.12
C GLY A 211 -12.65 15.17 9.83
N VAL A 212 -13.41 14.09 9.60
CA VAL A 212 -13.23 13.20 8.43
C VAL A 212 -13.57 13.89 7.12
N ALA A 213 -14.64 14.68 7.07
CA ALA A 213 -14.99 15.43 5.88
C ALA A 213 -13.91 16.46 5.50
N ALA A 214 -13.34 17.16 6.50
CA ALA A 214 -12.26 18.09 6.28
C ALA A 214 -10.98 17.38 5.76
N LEU A 215 -10.65 16.21 6.32
CA LEU A 215 -9.57 15.37 5.83
C LEU A 215 -9.80 14.94 4.39
N CYS A 216 -11.00 14.44 4.06
CA CYS A 216 -11.35 14.01 2.71
C CYS A 216 -11.16 15.15 1.69
N ALA A 217 -11.72 16.33 1.98
CA ALA A 217 -11.54 17.53 1.16
C ALA A 217 -10.05 17.92 1.03
N GLY A 218 -9.28 17.85 2.12
CA GLY A 218 -7.85 18.14 2.14
C GLY A 218 -7.04 17.20 1.26
N LEU A 219 -7.32 15.89 1.29
CA LEU A 219 -6.65 14.90 0.44
C LEU A 219 -6.92 15.16 -1.04
N LEU A 220 -8.18 15.38 -1.40
CA LEU A 220 -8.56 15.69 -2.80
C LEU A 220 -7.98 17.02 -3.27
N ALA A 221 -8.01 18.05 -2.41
CA ALA A 221 -7.40 19.35 -2.71
C ALA A 221 -5.89 19.26 -2.90
N PHE A 222 -5.19 18.43 -2.11
CA PHE A 222 -3.75 18.21 -2.25
C PHE A 222 -3.42 17.62 -3.64
N VAL A 223 -4.17 16.62 -4.09
CA VAL A 223 -3.98 16.02 -5.43
C VAL A 223 -4.29 17.05 -6.52
N ALA A 224 -5.41 17.76 -6.41
CA ALA A 224 -5.80 18.79 -7.38
C ALA A 224 -4.80 19.94 -7.46
N GLY A 225 -4.24 20.37 -6.32
CA GLY A 225 -3.23 21.43 -6.22
C GLY A 225 -1.81 21.00 -6.61
N SER A 226 -1.55 19.70 -6.78
CA SER A 226 -0.24 19.19 -7.17
C SER A 226 0.17 19.68 -8.55
N SER A 227 1.44 20.10 -8.70
CA SER A 227 1.96 20.55 -10.01
C SER A 227 1.92 19.43 -11.05
N ALA A 228 1.81 19.80 -12.32
CA ALA A 228 1.86 18.84 -13.42
C ALA A 228 3.17 18.03 -13.40
N LEU A 229 4.29 18.67 -13.06
CA LEU A 229 5.60 18.01 -12.92
C LEU A 229 5.59 16.97 -11.82
N ARG A 230 5.04 17.29 -10.64
CA ARG A 230 4.95 16.34 -9.51
C ARG A 230 4.10 15.12 -9.88
N ARG A 231 2.95 15.33 -10.52
CA ARG A 231 2.08 14.22 -10.98
C ARG A 231 2.79 13.35 -12.01
N GLU A 232 3.51 13.95 -12.97
CA GLU A 232 4.27 13.21 -13.98
C GLU A 232 5.41 12.41 -13.36
N THR A 233 6.18 13.01 -12.44
CA THR A 233 7.27 12.33 -11.72
C THR A 233 6.74 11.11 -10.97
N ARG A 234 5.68 11.26 -10.17
CA ARG A 234 5.05 10.13 -9.45
C ARG A 234 4.52 9.04 -10.38
N ARG A 235 3.92 9.44 -11.52
CA ARG A 235 3.46 8.49 -12.54
C ARG A 235 4.61 7.66 -13.09
N ARG A 236 5.75 8.28 -13.41
CA ARG A 236 6.94 7.59 -13.91
C ARG A 236 7.57 6.67 -12.86
N GLU A 237 7.67 7.13 -11.64
CA GLU A 237 8.17 6.31 -10.52
C GLU A 237 7.30 5.07 -10.29
N ARG A 238 5.96 5.23 -10.27
CA ARG A 238 5.02 4.10 -10.19
C ARG A 238 5.20 3.12 -11.35
N ALA A 239 5.28 3.63 -12.58
CA ALA A 239 5.47 2.79 -13.76
C ALA A 239 6.79 2.01 -13.71
N ALA A 240 7.90 2.66 -13.30
CA ALA A 240 9.20 2.03 -13.16
C ALA A 240 9.18 0.92 -12.11
N MET A 241 8.64 1.18 -10.91
CA MET A 241 8.52 0.18 -9.86
C MET A 241 7.61 -0.99 -10.27
N ARG A 242 6.48 -0.68 -10.91
CA ARG A 242 5.57 -1.68 -11.41
C ARG A 242 6.25 -2.62 -12.40
N PHE A 243 6.98 -2.03 -13.35
CA PHE A 243 7.76 -2.79 -14.33
C PHE A 243 8.81 -3.67 -13.66
N GLN A 244 9.59 -3.10 -12.72
CA GLN A 244 10.60 -3.87 -11.97
C GLN A 244 9.98 -5.04 -11.20
N SER A 245 8.88 -4.82 -10.48
CA SER A 245 8.18 -5.89 -9.74
C SER A 245 7.73 -7.02 -10.65
N VAL A 246 7.09 -6.69 -11.77
CA VAL A 246 6.64 -7.68 -12.75
C VAL A 246 7.83 -8.42 -13.38
N LEU A 247 8.92 -7.72 -13.69
CA LEU A 247 10.13 -8.29 -14.27
C LEU A 247 10.78 -9.29 -13.32
N VAL A 248 11.02 -8.89 -12.05
CA VAL A 248 11.63 -9.74 -11.03
C VAL A 248 10.79 -11.00 -10.79
N GLU A 249 9.49 -10.84 -10.65
CA GLU A 249 8.60 -11.97 -10.42
C GLU A 249 8.58 -12.95 -11.60
N ARG A 250 8.46 -12.44 -12.83
CA ARG A 250 8.52 -13.28 -14.03
C ARG A 250 9.85 -13.98 -14.18
N PHE A 251 10.94 -13.26 -13.89
CA PHE A 251 12.28 -13.83 -13.92
C PHE A 251 12.41 -14.98 -12.90
N LEU A 252 12.01 -14.76 -11.65
CA LEU A 252 12.05 -15.78 -10.60
C LEU A 252 11.15 -16.99 -10.93
N ARG A 253 9.99 -16.75 -11.51
CA ARG A 253 9.07 -17.81 -11.95
C ARG A 253 9.69 -18.65 -13.06
N ASP A 254 10.31 -18.01 -14.04
CA ASP A 254 10.99 -18.69 -15.15
C ASP A 254 12.19 -19.52 -14.63
N VAL A 255 13.00 -18.95 -13.75
CA VAL A 255 14.11 -19.65 -13.10
C VAL A 255 13.60 -20.87 -12.31
N ARG A 256 12.58 -20.69 -11.48
CA ARG A 256 11.99 -21.80 -10.70
C ARG A 256 11.45 -22.90 -11.59
N ALA A 257 10.72 -22.55 -12.63
CA ALA A 257 10.10 -23.53 -13.52
C ALA A 257 11.12 -24.32 -14.35
N ARG A 258 12.20 -23.68 -14.79
CA ARG A 258 13.15 -24.27 -15.73
C ARG A 258 14.43 -24.82 -15.09
N LEU A 259 14.91 -24.16 -14.06
CA LEU A 259 16.24 -24.44 -13.51
C LEU A 259 16.18 -24.96 -12.06
N LEU A 260 15.08 -24.71 -11.34
CA LEU A 260 15.00 -24.97 -9.91
C LEU A 260 13.70 -25.74 -9.54
N PRO A 261 13.48 -26.95 -10.10
CA PRO A 261 12.40 -27.81 -9.61
C PRO A 261 12.62 -28.18 -8.14
N ALA A 262 11.58 -28.65 -7.44
CA ALA A 262 11.58 -28.80 -6.00
C ALA A 262 12.69 -29.72 -5.46
N ASP A 263 12.98 -30.81 -6.14
CA ASP A 263 14.06 -31.76 -5.83
C ASP A 263 15.45 -31.11 -5.94
N ARG A 264 15.68 -30.30 -6.96
CA ARG A 264 16.92 -29.56 -7.12
C ARG A 264 17.09 -28.47 -6.08
N LEU A 265 16.00 -27.74 -5.74
CA LEU A 265 16.02 -26.74 -4.68
C LEU A 265 16.43 -27.39 -3.35
N GLU A 266 15.85 -28.55 -3.01
CA GLU A 266 16.14 -29.27 -1.78
C GLU A 266 17.61 -29.75 -1.74
N ALA A 267 18.15 -30.24 -2.86
CA ALA A 267 19.54 -30.62 -2.98
C ALA A 267 20.49 -29.44 -2.72
N ILE A 268 20.24 -28.28 -3.37
CA ILE A 268 21.05 -27.07 -3.17
C ILE A 268 20.96 -26.58 -1.71
N VAL A 269 19.76 -26.56 -1.14
CA VAL A 269 19.57 -26.15 0.27
C VAL A 269 20.31 -27.08 1.21
N THR A 270 20.33 -28.38 0.95
CA THR A 270 21.09 -29.37 1.73
C THR A 270 22.60 -29.10 1.65
N GLU A 271 23.15 -28.86 0.45
CA GLU A 271 24.57 -28.54 0.28
C GLU A 271 24.98 -27.25 1.01
N ILE A 272 24.10 -26.23 0.99
CA ILE A 272 24.33 -24.97 1.72
C ILE A 272 24.27 -25.22 3.24
N ALA A 273 23.28 -25.97 3.72
CA ALA A 273 23.10 -26.28 5.14
C ALA A 273 24.30 -27.08 5.70
N GLU A 274 24.82 -28.01 4.91
CA GLU A 274 26.03 -28.81 5.24
C GLU A 274 27.32 -28.05 4.96
N ARG A 275 27.26 -26.76 4.54
CA ARG A 275 28.41 -25.90 4.25
C ARG A 275 29.40 -26.43 3.17
N ARG A 276 28.88 -27.22 2.23
CA ARG A 276 29.62 -27.71 1.07
C ARG A 276 29.75 -26.67 -0.04
N VAL A 277 28.74 -25.80 -0.15
CA VAL A 277 28.73 -24.67 -1.05
C VAL A 277 28.16 -23.46 -0.33
N ASP A 278 28.62 -22.25 -0.64
CA ASP A 278 28.03 -21.04 -0.13
C ASP A 278 26.84 -20.57 -1.01
N PRO A 279 25.90 -19.78 -0.47
CA PRO A 279 24.71 -19.34 -1.21
C PRO A 279 25.02 -18.53 -2.47
N TYR A 280 26.11 -17.77 -2.50
CA TYR A 280 26.48 -16.94 -3.66
C TYR A 280 26.97 -17.82 -4.81
N THR A 281 27.88 -18.74 -4.53
CA THR A 281 28.38 -19.72 -5.52
C THR A 281 27.23 -20.59 -6.05
N ALA A 282 26.30 -21.04 -5.18
CA ALA A 282 25.13 -21.80 -5.61
C ALA A 282 24.25 -21.00 -6.56
N ALA A 283 24.02 -19.72 -6.27
CA ALA A 283 23.22 -18.84 -7.14
C ALA A 283 23.91 -18.55 -8.48
N GLU A 284 25.23 -18.30 -8.47
CA GLU A 284 26.02 -18.07 -9.68
C GLU A 284 26.03 -19.29 -10.59
N ASN A 285 26.20 -20.47 -10.05
CA ASN A 285 26.15 -21.74 -10.80
C ASN A 285 24.78 -21.92 -11.47
N LEU A 286 23.69 -21.66 -10.71
CA LEU A 286 22.32 -21.76 -11.25
C LEU A 286 22.06 -20.78 -12.40
N LEU A 287 22.58 -19.55 -12.29
CA LEU A 287 22.39 -18.51 -13.31
C LEU A 287 23.27 -18.71 -14.53
N SER A 288 24.47 -19.27 -14.40
CA SER A 288 25.38 -19.58 -15.52
C SER A 288 24.78 -20.61 -16.47
N GLU A 289 24.11 -21.63 -15.93
CA GLU A 289 23.41 -22.64 -16.73
C GLU A 289 22.27 -22.05 -17.59
N ARG A 290 21.75 -20.87 -17.19
CA ARG A 290 20.73 -20.16 -17.99
C ARG A 290 21.33 -19.49 -19.22
N ALA A 291 22.57 -19.02 -19.13
CA ALA A 291 23.26 -18.33 -20.22
C ALA A 291 23.69 -19.29 -21.35
N GLU A 292 23.80 -20.57 -21.05
CA GLU A 292 24.24 -21.62 -21.98
C GLU A 292 23.07 -22.32 -22.71
N ARG A 293 21.83 -22.03 -22.30
CA ARG A 293 20.59 -22.56 -22.91
C ARG A 293 19.79 -21.47 -23.63
#